data_820a00b827e8f894ece01a58eaf3090d
#
_entry.id   820a00b827e8f894ece01a58eaf3090d
#
_cell.length_a   1.000
_cell.length_b   1.000
_cell.length_c   1.000
_cell.angle_alpha   90.00
_cell.angle_beta   90.00
_cell.angle_gamma   90.00
#
_symmetry.space_group_name_H-M   'P 1'
#
loop_
_entity.id
_entity.type
_entity.pdbx_description
1 polymer ?
#
loop_
_entity_poly.entity_id
_entity_poly.type
_entity_poly.pdbx_seq_one_letter_code
_entity_poly.pdbx_strand_id
1 'polypeptide(L)'
;MLEYTLIRKNNKNLYLRIREGKVVVTAPKYVSKAYVDQFVCNHQSWIEKRLSTSNKPLQNLDTIYIFGKPYTICFDAIASKDPTIIKCRPDIKSFQTCIRLKTQDIFLQHFNMHCERMHIKGLKFRIGFFKSKWGSFHPTKKEISLNGNLAFTDIECLDAIIIHELCHVSYRNHSSAFYKEVLHWMPNYKEVHKRLNSYEIPKLKKDA
;
A
#
# COMPACT_ATOMS: atom_id res chain seq x y z
N MET A 1 -25.47 -17.05 7.25
CA MET A 1 -24.06 -17.44 7.33
C MET A 1 -23.34 -16.82 6.13
N LEU A 2 -22.21 -16.18 6.33
CA LEU A 2 -21.46 -15.57 5.22
C LEU A 2 -20.96 -16.65 4.25
N GLU A 3 -21.24 -16.44 2.96
CA GLU A 3 -20.79 -17.36 1.92
C GLU A 3 -19.30 -17.21 1.66
N TYR A 4 -18.55 -18.31 1.65
CA TYR A 4 -17.11 -18.28 1.42
C TYR A 4 -16.61 -19.49 0.65
N THR A 5 -15.50 -19.33 -0.06
CA THR A 5 -14.80 -20.42 -0.76
C THR A 5 -13.72 -21.00 0.16
N LEU A 6 -13.79 -22.31 0.46
CA LEU A 6 -12.78 -23.01 1.25
C LEU A 6 -11.75 -23.70 0.36
N ILE A 7 -10.49 -23.34 0.55
CA ILE A 7 -9.34 -23.97 -0.13
C ILE A 7 -8.52 -24.74 0.89
N ARG A 8 -8.36 -26.04 0.69
CA ARG A 8 -7.51 -26.88 1.53
C ARG A 8 -6.08 -26.92 1.01
N LYS A 9 -5.11 -26.57 1.86
CA LYS A 9 -3.67 -26.60 1.53
C LYS A 9 -2.86 -27.24 2.62
N ASN A 10 -1.61 -27.57 2.31
CA ASN A 10 -0.65 -28.08 3.29
C ASN A 10 0.07 -26.87 3.96
N ASN A 11 -0.66 -26.14 4.80
CA ASN A 11 -0.19 -24.97 5.56
C ASN A 11 -0.50 -25.16 7.06
N LYS A 12 0.18 -24.39 7.92
CA LYS A 12 0.01 -24.50 9.40
C LYS A 12 -1.14 -23.62 9.93
N ASN A 13 -1.49 -22.54 9.24
CA ASN A 13 -2.43 -21.52 9.73
C ASN A 13 -3.63 -21.35 8.79
N LEU A 14 -4.75 -20.82 9.34
CA LEU A 14 -5.86 -20.35 8.53
C LEU A 14 -5.54 -18.96 7.99
N TYR A 15 -5.95 -18.72 6.75
CA TYR A 15 -5.85 -17.42 6.11
C TYR A 15 -7.20 -17.02 5.54
N LEU A 16 -7.66 -15.84 5.92
CA LEU A 16 -8.84 -15.19 5.39
C LEU A 16 -8.42 -14.13 4.37
N ARG A 17 -8.99 -14.16 3.17
CA ARG A 17 -8.71 -13.21 2.09
C ARG A 17 -9.99 -12.84 1.37
N ILE A 18 -10.07 -11.61 0.89
CA ILE A 18 -11.10 -11.22 -0.06
C ILE A 18 -10.45 -11.10 -1.43
N ARG A 19 -10.98 -11.82 -2.40
CA ARG A 19 -10.54 -11.80 -3.80
C ARG A 19 -11.76 -11.56 -4.68
N GLU A 20 -11.73 -10.50 -5.48
CA GLU A 20 -12.79 -10.17 -6.44
C GLU A 20 -14.19 -10.14 -5.80
N GLY A 21 -14.28 -9.53 -4.60
CA GLY A 21 -15.52 -9.42 -3.84
C GLY A 21 -15.98 -10.73 -3.16
N LYS A 22 -15.22 -11.83 -3.29
CA LYS A 22 -15.52 -13.13 -2.67
C LYS A 22 -14.61 -13.41 -1.48
N VAL A 23 -15.20 -13.96 -0.44
CA VAL A 23 -14.46 -14.40 0.75
C VAL A 23 -13.79 -15.75 0.46
N VAL A 24 -12.47 -15.82 0.61
CA VAL A 24 -11.70 -17.05 0.40
C VAL A 24 -10.96 -17.40 1.68
N VAL A 25 -11.21 -18.59 2.21
CA VAL A 25 -10.50 -19.12 3.37
C VAL A 25 -9.55 -20.23 2.89
N THR A 26 -8.29 -20.09 3.25
CA THR A 26 -7.31 -21.15 3.05
C THR A 26 -7.03 -21.81 4.40
N ALA A 27 -7.28 -23.11 4.52
CA ALA A 27 -7.14 -23.86 5.76
C ALA A 27 -6.26 -25.13 5.58
N PRO A 28 -5.58 -25.57 6.65
CA PRO A 28 -4.91 -26.88 6.67
C PRO A 28 -5.90 -28.00 6.44
N LYS A 29 -5.44 -29.13 5.87
CA LYS A 29 -6.29 -30.29 5.59
C LYS A 29 -6.93 -30.88 6.84
N TYR A 30 -6.24 -30.84 7.98
CA TYR A 30 -6.68 -31.44 9.25
C TYR A 30 -7.69 -30.59 10.03
N VAL A 31 -7.91 -29.33 9.67
CA VAL A 31 -8.84 -28.45 10.39
C VAL A 31 -10.28 -28.77 9.99
N SER A 32 -11.18 -28.98 10.97
CA SER A 32 -12.59 -29.27 10.69
C SER A 32 -13.31 -28.10 9.99
N LYS A 33 -14.38 -28.41 9.26
CA LYS A 33 -15.19 -27.37 8.66
C LYS A 33 -15.84 -26.46 9.70
N ALA A 34 -16.33 -27.04 10.80
CA ALA A 34 -16.93 -26.30 11.90
C ALA A 34 -15.99 -25.26 12.50
N TYR A 35 -14.70 -25.59 12.63
CA TYR A 35 -13.69 -24.62 13.10
C TYR A 35 -13.48 -23.48 12.08
N VAL A 36 -13.50 -23.80 10.79
CA VAL A 36 -13.40 -22.76 9.73
C VAL A 36 -14.62 -21.85 9.73
N ASP A 37 -15.83 -22.41 9.92
CA ASP A 37 -17.08 -21.64 10.02
C ASP A 37 -17.03 -20.68 11.22
N GLN A 38 -16.59 -21.16 12.39
CA GLN A 38 -16.38 -20.34 13.58
C GLN A 38 -15.34 -19.23 13.35
N PHE A 39 -14.25 -19.56 12.67
CA PHE A 39 -13.21 -18.60 12.33
C PHE A 39 -13.75 -17.49 11.41
N VAL A 40 -14.56 -17.82 10.40
CA VAL A 40 -15.22 -16.85 9.51
C VAL A 40 -16.21 -15.98 10.31
N CYS A 41 -17.01 -16.58 11.18
CA CYS A 41 -17.94 -15.88 12.04
C CYS A 41 -17.24 -14.86 12.95
N ASN A 42 -16.15 -15.26 13.59
CA ASN A 42 -15.36 -14.37 14.45
C ASN A 42 -14.73 -13.19 13.70
N HIS A 43 -14.60 -13.28 12.37
CA HIS A 43 -14.06 -12.23 11.51
C HIS A 43 -15.13 -11.52 10.68
N GLN A 44 -16.42 -11.73 10.98
CA GLN A 44 -17.52 -11.20 10.19
C GLN A 44 -17.45 -9.68 10.01
N SER A 45 -17.26 -8.91 11.08
CA SER A 45 -17.17 -7.45 11.01
C SER A 45 -16.01 -6.97 10.12
N TRP A 46 -14.87 -7.68 10.15
CA TRP A 46 -13.75 -7.38 9.27
C TRP A 46 -14.09 -7.70 7.81
N ILE A 47 -14.78 -8.81 7.56
CA ILE A 47 -15.21 -9.22 6.22
C ILE A 47 -16.20 -8.19 5.65
N GLU A 48 -17.23 -7.83 6.41
CA GLU A 48 -18.24 -6.87 6.00
C GLU A 48 -17.63 -5.51 5.70
N LYS A 49 -16.78 -5.01 6.60
CA LYS A 49 -16.02 -3.77 6.38
C LYS A 49 -15.18 -3.85 5.09
N ARG A 50 -14.60 -4.99 4.79
CA ARG A 50 -13.74 -5.17 3.61
C ARG A 50 -14.54 -5.39 2.33
N LEU A 51 -15.74 -5.94 2.41
CA LEU A 51 -16.67 -6.11 1.27
C LEU A 51 -17.42 -4.80 0.97
N SER A 52 -17.82 -4.06 2.02
CA SER A 52 -18.47 -2.75 1.86
C SER A 52 -17.49 -1.65 1.44
N THR A 53 -16.19 -1.83 1.72
CA THR A 53 -15.16 -0.98 1.17
C THR A 53 -15.20 -1.15 -0.34
N SER A 54 -15.82 -0.21 -1.01
CA SER A 54 -16.14 -0.25 -2.44
C SER A 54 -14.88 -0.48 -3.25
N ASN A 55 -14.63 -1.74 -3.66
CA ASN A 55 -13.68 -2.07 -4.74
C ASN A 55 -14.23 -1.59 -6.10
N LYS A 56 -15.04 -0.51 -6.09
CA LYS A 56 -15.55 0.08 -7.30
C LYS A 56 -14.34 0.58 -8.10
N PRO A 57 -14.14 0.08 -9.33
CA PRO A 57 -13.06 0.59 -10.17
C PRO A 57 -13.27 2.07 -10.41
N LEU A 58 -12.17 2.82 -10.47
CA LEU A 58 -12.20 4.22 -10.86
C LEU A 58 -12.94 4.40 -12.19
N GLN A 59 -13.80 5.39 -12.21
CA GLN A 59 -14.52 5.84 -13.39
C GLN A 59 -13.98 7.21 -13.84
N ASN A 60 -14.35 7.60 -15.05
CA ASN A 60 -14.07 8.95 -15.52
C ASN A 60 -14.72 9.98 -14.58
N LEU A 61 -14.00 11.05 -14.29
CA LEU A 61 -14.38 12.14 -13.37
C LEU A 61 -14.47 11.75 -11.88
N ASP A 62 -14.02 10.55 -11.49
CA ASP A 62 -13.90 10.22 -10.06
C ASP A 62 -12.85 11.11 -9.38
N THR A 63 -13.12 11.45 -8.12
CA THR A 63 -12.15 12.15 -7.27
C THR A 63 -11.28 11.16 -6.54
N ILE A 64 -9.97 11.36 -6.61
CA ILE A 64 -8.97 10.66 -5.78
C ILE A 64 -8.24 11.67 -4.90
N TYR A 65 -7.69 11.18 -3.80
CA TYR A 65 -6.90 12.01 -2.88
C TYR A 65 -5.43 11.61 -2.96
N ILE A 66 -4.55 12.58 -3.21
CA ILE A 66 -3.09 12.41 -3.21
C ILE A 66 -2.55 13.25 -2.06
N PHE A 67 -1.98 12.60 -1.04
CA PHE A 67 -1.54 13.23 0.20
C PHE A 67 -2.61 14.19 0.77
N GLY A 68 -3.87 13.72 0.82
CA GLY A 68 -5.02 14.47 1.31
C GLY A 68 -5.58 15.56 0.37
N LYS A 69 -4.93 15.86 -0.77
CA LYS A 69 -5.42 16.83 -1.74
C LYS A 69 -6.29 16.14 -2.79
N PRO A 70 -7.46 16.72 -3.14
CA PRO A 70 -8.36 16.13 -4.14
C PRO A 70 -7.83 16.36 -5.57
N TYR A 71 -7.98 15.35 -6.42
CA TYR A 71 -7.71 15.37 -7.85
C TYR A 71 -8.81 14.64 -8.60
N THR A 72 -9.19 15.15 -9.76
CA THR A 72 -10.18 14.52 -10.64
C THR A 72 -9.47 13.68 -11.69
N ILE A 73 -9.85 12.40 -11.82
CA ILE A 73 -9.35 11.50 -12.87
C ILE A 73 -10.12 11.77 -14.15
N CYS A 74 -9.42 12.00 -15.26
CA CYS A 74 -10.00 12.15 -16.57
C CYS A 74 -9.39 11.13 -17.55
N PHE A 75 -10.24 10.27 -18.12
CA PHE A 75 -9.85 9.28 -19.11
C PHE A 75 -9.97 9.80 -20.55
N ASP A 76 -10.63 10.93 -20.73
CA ASP A 76 -10.85 11.54 -22.04
C ASP A 76 -9.71 12.49 -22.40
N ALA A 77 -9.53 12.73 -23.70
CA ALA A 77 -8.56 13.67 -24.24
C ALA A 77 -9.01 15.14 -24.08
N ILE A 78 -9.48 15.53 -22.90
CA ILE A 78 -9.92 16.90 -22.64
C ILE A 78 -8.69 17.82 -22.56
N ALA A 79 -8.67 18.88 -23.33
CA ALA A 79 -7.64 19.92 -23.26
C ALA A 79 -7.88 20.82 -22.02
N SER A 80 -7.52 20.34 -20.83
CA SER A 80 -7.56 21.16 -19.61
C SER A 80 -6.13 21.45 -19.13
N LYS A 81 -5.86 22.67 -18.72
CA LYS A 81 -4.63 23.11 -18.05
C LYS A 81 -4.75 23.05 -16.52
N ASP A 82 -5.90 22.61 -16.00
CA ASP A 82 -6.16 22.54 -14.57
C ASP A 82 -5.20 21.53 -13.91
N PRO A 83 -4.34 21.96 -12.96
CA PRO A 83 -3.37 21.12 -12.30
C PRO A 83 -4.02 20.07 -11.37
N THR A 84 -5.31 20.22 -11.04
CA THR A 84 -6.07 19.26 -10.22
C THR A 84 -6.65 18.11 -11.04
N ILE A 85 -6.55 18.16 -12.36
CA ILE A 85 -7.00 17.09 -13.25
C ILE A 85 -5.83 16.17 -13.60
N ILE A 86 -5.98 14.87 -13.34
CA ILE A 86 -5.04 13.83 -13.75
C ILE A 86 -5.59 13.14 -14.99
N LYS A 87 -4.94 13.41 -16.12
CA LYS A 87 -5.27 12.80 -17.40
C LYS A 87 -4.48 11.52 -17.59
N CYS A 88 -5.16 10.40 -17.77
CA CYS A 88 -4.53 9.11 -18.07
C CYS A 88 -5.47 8.25 -18.90
N ARG A 89 -4.92 7.26 -19.60
CA ARG A 89 -5.75 6.22 -20.20
C ARG A 89 -6.37 5.33 -19.10
N PRO A 90 -7.51 4.68 -19.35
CA PRO A 90 -8.20 3.82 -18.38
C PRO A 90 -7.48 2.47 -18.21
N ASP A 91 -6.15 2.47 -18.25
CA ASP A 91 -5.30 1.31 -18.01
C ASP A 91 -4.37 1.53 -16.80
N ILE A 92 -4.01 0.42 -16.14
CA ILE A 92 -3.21 0.45 -14.89
C ILE A 92 -1.84 1.10 -15.10
N LYS A 93 -1.18 0.86 -16.24
CA LYS A 93 0.17 1.38 -16.52
C LYS A 93 0.15 2.88 -16.70
N SER A 94 -0.82 3.40 -17.45
CA SER A 94 -1.01 4.84 -17.66
C SER A 94 -1.32 5.54 -16.35
N PHE A 95 -2.28 5.02 -15.56
CA PHE A 95 -2.63 5.56 -14.25
C PHE A 95 -1.41 5.62 -13.31
N GLN A 96 -0.69 4.51 -13.15
CA GLN A 96 0.50 4.45 -12.31
C GLN A 96 1.59 5.42 -12.77
N THR A 97 1.74 5.59 -14.08
CA THR A 97 2.69 6.56 -14.65
C THR A 97 2.30 7.99 -14.29
N CYS A 98 1.02 8.34 -14.42
CA CYS A 98 0.51 9.67 -14.06
C CYS A 98 0.67 9.95 -12.56
N ILE A 99 0.34 8.98 -11.68
CA ILE A 99 0.54 9.13 -10.24
C ILE A 99 2.04 9.32 -9.92
N ARG A 100 2.92 8.52 -10.52
CA ARG A 100 4.37 8.67 -10.32
C ARG A 100 4.86 10.05 -10.72
N LEU A 101 4.51 10.53 -11.92
CA LEU A 101 4.91 11.85 -12.41
C LEU A 101 4.38 12.98 -11.54
N LYS A 102 3.14 12.84 -11.04
CA LYS A 102 2.51 13.83 -10.17
C LYS A 102 3.14 13.92 -8.78
N THR A 103 3.73 12.85 -8.30
CA THR A 103 4.18 12.72 -6.91
C THR A 103 5.68 12.61 -6.73
N GLN A 104 6.45 12.40 -7.80
CA GLN A 104 7.89 12.13 -7.72
C GLN A 104 8.67 13.20 -6.98
N ASP A 105 8.32 14.49 -7.13
CA ASP A 105 9.03 15.58 -6.47
C ASP A 105 8.78 15.56 -4.96
N ILE A 106 7.57 15.24 -4.52
CA ILE A 106 7.22 15.09 -3.10
C ILE A 106 7.98 13.90 -2.51
N PHE A 107 7.99 12.76 -3.19
CA PHE A 107 8.75 11.58 -2.75
C PHE A 107 10.24 11.87 -2.65
N LEU A 108 10.80 12.56 -3.65
CA LEU A 108 12.22 12.93 -3.67
C LEU A 108 12.57 13.91 -2.55
N GLN A 109 11.74 14.93 -2.34
CA GLN A 109 11.93 15.90 -1.28
C GLN A 109 11.97 15.23 0.10
N HIS A 110 10.97 14.39 0.41
CA HIS A 110 10.91 13.67 1.69
C HIS A 110 12.05 12.65 1.83
N PHE A 111 12.40 11.95 0.76
CA PHE A 111 13.54 11.04 0.76
C PHE A 111 14.84 11.77 1.09
N ASN A 112 15.13 12.88 0.43
CA ASN A 112 16.35 13.68 0.65
C ASN A 112 16.37 14.25 2.06
N MET A 113 15.26 14.82 2.54
CA MET A 113 15.11 15.36 3.89
C MET A 113 15.49 14.32 4.97
N HIS A 114 14.97 13.08 4.84
CA HIS A 114 15.30 12.03 5.80
C HIS A 114 16.72 11.49 5.63
N CYS A 115 17.25 11.42 4.41
CA CYS A 115 18.66 11.08 4.18
C CYS A 115 19.61 12.09 4.87
N GLU A 116 19.35 13.38 4.74
CA GLU A 116 20.12 14.45 5.41
C GLU A 116 20.00 14.33 6.92
N ARG A 117 18.77 14.23 7.44
CA ARG A 117 18.50 14.10 8.87
C ARG A 117 19.17 12.89 9.52
N MET A 118 19.23 11.76 8.79
CA MET A 118 19.84 10.52 9.26
C MET A 118 21.32 10.38 8.85
N HIS A 119 21.92 11.42 8.25
CA HIS A 119 23.31 11.45 7.77
C HIS A 119 23.67 10.32 6.81
N ILE A 120 22.70 9.84 6.00
CA ILE A 120 22.88 8.77 5.02
C ILE A 120 23.12 9.38 3.65
N LYS A 121 24.18 8.95 2.95
CA LYS A 121 24.58 9.48 1.64
C LYS A 121 24.71 8.35 0.60
N GLY A 122 24.62 8.72 -0.67
CA GLY A 122 24.91 7.82 -1.79
C GLY A 122 23.83 6.78 -2.06
N LEU A 123 22.62 6.97 -1.57
CA LEU A 123 21.47 6.14 -1.91
C LEU A 123 20.75 6.67 -3.15
N LYS A 124 20.26 5.73 -3.95
CA LYS A 124 19.31 5.98 -5.03
C LYS A 124 17.90 5.69 -4.55
N PHE A 125 16.92 6.37 -5.12
CA PHE A 125 15.54 6.03 -4.85
C PHE A 125 14.75 5.86 -6.16
N ARG A 126 13.71 5.04 -6.10
CA ARG A 126 12.72 4.93 -7.19
C ARG A 126 11.33 4.68 -6.67
N ILE A 127 10.33 5.07 -7.44
CA ILE A 127 8.92 4.77 -7.18
C ILE A 127 8.52 3.57 -8.05
N GLY A 128 7.99 2.53 -7.41
CA GLY A 128 7.39 1.35 -8.05
C GLY A 128 5.98 1.12 -7.53
N PHE A 129 5.24 0.17 -8.12
CA PHE A 129 3.92 -0.22 -7.63
C PHE A 129 3.94 -1.71 -7.27
N PHE A 130 3.86 -1.99 -5.97
CA PHE A 130 4.00 -3.35 -5.42
C PHE A 130 2.71 -3.80 -4.75
N LYS A 131 2.43 -5.11 -4.82
CA LYS A 131 1.21 -5.69 -4.21
C LYS A 131 1.34 -5.98 -2.72
N SER A 132 2.56 -6.25 -2.23
CA SER A 132 2.77 -6.84 -0.90
C SER A 132 3.71 -6.06 0.01
N LYS A 133 4.25 -4.93 -0.44
CA LYS A 133 5.18 -4.12 0.36
C LYS A 133 5.01 -2.63 0.07
N TRP A 134 5.30 -1.81 1.07
CA TRP A 134 5.28 -0.36 0.97
C TRP A 134 6.63 0.23 0.56
N GLY A 135 7.72 -0.44 0.93
CA GLY A 135 9.06 -0.09 0.55
C GLY A 135 9.97 -1.31 0.45
N SER A 136 11.20 -1.12 0.03
CA SER A 136 12.30 -2.07 0.19
C SER A 136 13.65 -1.41 -0.06
N PHE A 137 14.62 -1.70 0.79
CA PHE A 137 16.03 -1.37 0.58
C PHE A 137 16.75 -2.51 -0.15
N HIS A 138 17.55 -2.16 -1.15
CA HIS A 138 18.40 -3.08 -1.89
C HIS A 138 19.89 -2.76 -1.62
N PRO A 139 20.58 -3.50 -0.74
CA PRO A 139 21.93 -3.14 -0.31
C PRO A 139 22.96 -3.07 -1.43
N THR A 140 22.98 -4.06 -2.32
CA THR A 140 23.96 -4.12 -3.43
C THR A 140 23.82 -2.95 -4.40
N LYS A 141 22.59 -2.52 -4.69
CA LYS A 141 22.32 -1.38 -5.59
C LYS A 141 22.36 -0.04 -4.87
N LYS A 142 22.45 -0.05 -3.55
CA LYS A 142 22.27 1.15 -2.69
C LYS A 142 21.01 1.92 -3.09
N GLU A 143 19.89 1.20 -3.25
CA GLU A 143 18.64 1.75 -3.76
C GLU A 143 17.48 1.45 -2.81
N ILE A 144 16.68 2.47 -2.54
CA ILE A 144 15.38 2.34 -1.89
C ILE A 144 14.28 2.40 -2.94
N SER A 145 13.40 1.41 -2.92
CA SER A 145 12.18 1.41 -3.73
C SER A 145 10.98 1.73 -2.83
N LEU A 146 10.22 2.77 -3.16
CA LEU A 146 9.01 3.17 -2.46
C LEU A 146 7.78 2.83 -3.30
N ASN A 147 6.71 2.40 -2.64
CA ASN A 147 5.46 2.08 -3.33
C ASN A 147 4.71 3.36 -3.68
N GLY A 148 4.43 3.59 -4.95
CA GLY A 148 3.67 4.74 -5.43
C GLY A 148 2.26 4.85 -4.82
N ASN A 149 1.71 3.75 -4.31
CA ASN A 149 0.44 3.76 -3.58
C ASN A 149 0.50 4.55 -2.26
N LEU A 150 1.69 4.88 -1.73
CA LEU A 150 1.84 5.82 -0.61
C LEU A 150 1.30 7.21 -0.93
N ALA A 151 1.19 7.57 -2.19
CA ALA A 151 0.54 8.80 -2.62
C ALA A 151 -0.93 8.92 -2.15
N PHE A 152 -1.61 7.79 -1.92
CA PHE A 152 -3.00 7.74 -1.46
C PHE A 152 -3.14 7.63 0.06
N THR A 153 -2.09 7.92 0.79
CA THR A 153 -2.04 7.93 2.26
C THR A 153 -1.67 9.34 2.75
N ASP A 154 -1.61 9.53 4.06
CA ASP A 154 -1.05 10.75 4.62
C ASP A 154 0.46 10.83 4.35
N ILE A 155 0.99 12.03 4.27
CA ILE A 155 2.42 12.27 4.07
C ILE A 155 3.29 11.63 5.16
N GLU A 156 2.77 11.57 6.38
CA GLU A 156 3.43 10.93 7.52
C GLU A 156 3.65 9.41 7.29
N CYS A 157 2.77 8.76 6.52
CA CYS A 157 2.94 7.36 6.12
C CYS A 157 4.11 7.19 5.14
N LEU A 158 4.30 8.15 4.22
CA LEU A 158 5.47 8.17 3.34
C LEU A 158 6.75 8.30 4.16
N ASP A 159 6.79 9.23 5.12
CA ASP A 159 7.92 9.44 6.01
C ASP A 159 8.25 8.19 6.82
N ALA A 160 7.22 7.53 7.37
CA ALA A 160 7.39 6.29 8.13
C ALA A 160 8.05 5.17 7.31
N ILE A 161 7.66 5.02 6.05
CA ILE A 161 8.26 4.00 5.16
C ILE A 161 9.67 4.41 4.74
N ILE A 162 9.92 5.68 4.45
CA ILE A 162 11.28 6.17 4.13
C ILE A 162 12.22 5.88 5.30
N ILE A 163 11.86 6.28 6.53
CA ILE A 163 12.66 6.05 7.74
C ILE A 163 12.91 4.55 7.95
N HIS A 164 11.87 3.71 7.78
CA HIS A 164 11.98 2.25 7.89
C HIS A 164 13.04 1.69 6.92
N GLU A 165 12.98 2.10 5.65
CA GLU A 165 13.91 1.62 4.63
C GLU A 165 15.32 2.19 4.82
N LEU A 166 15.46 3.41 5.34
CA LEU A 166 16.75 4.00 5.69
C LEU A 166 17.41 3.27 6.87
N CYS A 167 16.65 2.83 7.87
CA CYS A 167 17.16 2.04 8.98
C CYS A 167 17.73 0.69 8.51
N HIS A 168 17.28 0.14 7.37
CA HIS A 168 17.85 -1.07 6.79
C HIS A 168 19.28 -0.91 6.25
N VAL A 169 19.77 0.30 6.11
CA VAL A 169 21.19 0.56 5.78
C VAL A 169 22.11 0.01 6.88
N SER A 170 21.72 0.15 8.14
CA SER A 170 22.48 -0.32 9.31
C SER A 170 21.98 -1.67 9.84
N TYR A 171 20.69 -1.94 9.73
CA TYR A 171 20.04 -3.12 10.30
C TYR A 171 19.31 -3.91 9.23
N ARG A 172 19.86 -5.06 8.81
CA ARG A 172 19.29 -5.89 7.73
C ARG A 172 18.00 -6.62 8.11
N ASN A 173 17.76 -6.85 9.39
CA ASN A 173 16.59 -7.57 9.91
C ASN A 173 15.79 -6.69 10.87
N HIS A 174 14.54 -7.03 11.09
CA HIS A 174 13.63 -6.33 12.00
C HIS A 174 13.85 -6.73 13.47
N SER A 175 15.10 -6.65 13.95
CA SER A 175 15.47 -6.90 15.34
C SER A 175 14.97 -5.81 16.29
N SER A 176 15.12 -6.02 17.60
CA SER A 176 14.84 -5.00 18.61
C SER A 176 15.68 -3.73 18.40
N ALA A 177 16.95 -3.88 17.99
CA ALA A 177 17.83 -2.77 17.65
C ALA A 177 17.33 -1.97 16.44
N PHE A 178 16.82 -2.66 15.39
CA PHE A 178 16.18 -2.01 14.25
C PHE A 178 14.98 -1.14 14.69
N TYR A 179 14.06 -1.71 15.48
CA TYR A 179 12.89 -0.92 15.92
C TYR A 179 13.23 0.18 16.90
N LYS A 180 14.30 0.03 17.69
CA LYS A 180 14.82 1.11 18.54
C LYS A 180 15.28 2.29 17.68
N GLU A 181 15.99 2.02 16.60
CA GLU A 181 16.44 3.03 15.64
C GLU A 181 15.25 3.70 14.92
N VAL A 182 14.30 2.93 14.42
CA VAL A 182 13.09 3.50 13.79
C VAL A 182 12.34 4.42 14.75
N LEU A 183 12.15 4.00 16.00
CA LEU A 183 11.45 4.79 17.02
C LEU A 183 12.25 6.01 17.50
N HIS A 184 13.58 5.99 17.41
CA HIS A 184 14.41 7.16 17.62
C HIS A 184 14.12 8.27 16.62
N TRP A 185 14.01 7.90 15.33
CA TRP A 185 13.73 8.85 14.26
C TRP A 185 12.24 9.20 14.12
N MET A 186 11.34 8.30 14.50
CA MET A 186 9.90 8.48 14.45
C MET A 186 9.22 7.81 15.65
N PRO A 187 9.05 8.52 16.78
CA PRO A 187 8.48 7.96 18.01
C PRO A 187 7.08 7.34 17.84
N ASN A 188 6.23 7.91 16.97
CA ASN A 188 4.88 7.45 16.68
C ASN A 188 4.81 6.43 15.51
N TYR A 189 5.94 5.87 15.08
CA TYR A 189 6.02 4.94 13.94
C TYR A 189 4.98 3.82 14.00
N LYS A 190 4.77 3.20 15.16
CA LYS A 190 3.85 2.06 15.33
C LYS A 190 2.40 2.44 14.97
N GLU A 191 1.96 3.62 15.38
CA GLU A 191 0.62 4.15 15.11
C GLU A 191 0.47 4.46 13.62
N VAL A 192 1.44 5.16 13.04
CA VAL A 192 1.46 5.52 11.63
C VAL A 192 1.49 4.27 10.76
N HIS A 193 2.35 3.31 11.07
CA HIS A 193 2.44 2.05 10.33
C HIS A 193 1.13 1.23 10.41
N LYS A 194 0.42 1.28 11.54
CA LYS A 194 -0.90 0.64 11.68
C LYS A 194 -1.93 1.29 10.75
N ARG A 195 -1.91 2.61 10.59
CA ARG A 195 -2.81 3.35 9.69
C ARG A 195 -2.65 2.98 8.22
N LEU A 196 -1.45 2.58 7.77
CA LEU A 196 -1.21 2.18 6.37
C LEU A 196 -2.20 1.14 5.84
N ASN A 197 -2.67 0.23 6.71
CA ASN A 197 -3.63 -0.80 6.33
C ASN A 197 -5.08 -0.30 6.27
N SER A 198 -5.37 0.92 6.72
CA SER A 198 -6.72 1.51 6.71
C SER A 198 -7.01 2.32 5.45
N TYR A 199 -5.98 2.70 4.68
CA TYR A 199 -6.18 3.49 3.46
C TYR A 199 -6.73 2.67 2.31
N GLU A 200 -7.65 3.28 1.59
CA GLU A 200 -8.20 2.74 0.35
C GLU A 200 -7.33 3.18 -0.83
N ILE A 201 -6.74 2.20 -1.49
CA ILE A 201 -5.94 2.45 -2.68
C ILE A 201 -6.84 2.39 -3.91
N PRO A 202 -6.92 3.46 -4.70
CA PRO A 202 -7.71 3.50 -5.93
C PRO A 202 -7.32 2.38 -6.89
N LYS A 203 -8.32 1.77 -7.52
CA LYS A 203 -8.12 0.64 -8.46
C LYS A 203 -8.83 0.93 -9.77
N LEU A 204 -8.18 0.66 -10.87
CA LEU A 204 -8.82 0.58 -12.18
C LEU A 204 -9.43 -0.81 -12.40
N LYS A 205 -10.45 -0.89 -13.28
CA LYS A 205 -10.87 -2.20 -13.83
C LYS A 205 -9.63 -2.88 -14.39
N LYS A 206 -9.46 -4.16 -14.11
CA LYS A 206 -8.55 -4.96 -14.89
C LYS A 206 -9.15 -5.06 -16.30
N ASP A 207 -8.34 -4.74 -17.29
CA ASP A 207 -8.66 -5.11 -18.66
C ASP A 207 -8.91 -6.63 -18.69
N ALA A 208 -10.06 -7.03 -19.27
CA ALA A 208 -10.47 -8.42 -19.39
C ALA A 208 -9.56 -9.15 -20.37
#